data_ee6ab4760c3b4219abe3ac747a75d476
#
_entry.id   ee6ab4760c3b4219abe3ac747a75d476
#
_cell.length_a   1.000
_cell.length_b   1.000
_cell.length_c   1.000
_cell.angle_alpha   90.00
_cell.angle_beta   90.00
_cell.angle_gamma   90.00
#
_symmetry.space_group_name_H-M   'P 1'
#
loop_
_entity.id
_entity.type
_entity.pdbx_description
1 polymer ?
#
loop_
_entity_poly.entity_id
_entity_poly.type
_entity_poly.pdbx_seq_one_letter_code
_entity_poly.pdbx_strand_id
1 'polypeptide(L)'
;MSAKRFLIAAFLSASAFAGADVHIDESIPYRDKEEIDNRIVSECLEVGSIMSESLRESAAKSGVTVVRDGLKQDTYADIAITSAMSAGNAFIGHAKGMAVSATLYVDGKQVNKKTFTRNSSGGMFGAYKSSCAVLNRTSKVLGSDIAQWI
;
A
#
# COMPACT_ATOMS: atom_id res chain seq x y z
N MET A 1 37.15 21.26 -47.06
CA MET A 1 37.19 20.75 -45.69
C MET A 1 35.77 20.64 -45.17
N SER A 2 35.19 19.44 -45.21
CA SER A 2 33.79 19.18 -44.82
C SER A 2 33.74 18.62 -43.42
N ALA A 3 33.19 19.36 -42.46
CA ALA A 3 32.97 18.89 -41.09
C ALA A 3 31.64 18.17 -41.01
N LYS A 4 31.68 16.83 -40.90
CA LYS A 4 30.52 16.00 -40.59
C LYS A 4 30.14 16.13 -39.09
N ARG A 5 29.02 16.80 -38.81
CA ARG A 5 28.42 16.81 -37.46
C ARG A 5 27.70 15.50 -37.23
N PHE A 6 28.21 14.67 -36.32
CA PHE A 6 27.52 13.52 -35.77
C PHE A 6 26.49 14.00 -34.74
N LEU A 7 25.22 13.87 -35.07
CA LEU A 7 24.12 13.98 -34.07
C LEU A 7 23.98 12.63 -33.37
N ILE A 8 24.40 12.61 -32.09
CA ILE A 8 24.13 11.48 -31.20
C ILE A 8 22.72 11.69 -30.65
N ALA A 9 21.77 10.92 -31.18
CA ALA A 9 20.43 10.84 -30.61
C ALA A 9 20.50 9.97 -29.37
N ALA A 10 20.42 10.58 -28.18
CA ALA A 10 20.24 9.86 -26.93
C ALA A 10 18.80 9.34 -26.87
N PHE A 11 18.61 8.05 -27.13
CA PHE A 11 17.35 7.36 -26.83
C PHE A 11 17.23 7.21 -25.33
N LEU A 12 16.42 8.05 -24.69
CA LEU A 12 15.90 7.80 -23.35
C LEU A 12 14.92 6.63 -23.48
N SER A 13 15.39 5.45 -23.14
CA SER A 13 14.54 4.28 -22.94
C SER A 13 13.73 4.51 -21.65
N ALA A 14 12.55 5.10 -21.77
CA ALA A 14 11.52 4.99 -20.77
C ALA A 14 11.08 3.52 -20.76
N SER A 15 11.58 2.75 -19.78
CA SER A 15 11.11 1.40 -19.53
C SER A 15 9.67 1.52 -19.00
N ALA A 16 8.72 1.55 -19.91
CA ALA A 16 7.33 1.30 -19.59
C ALA A 16 7.26 -0.16 -19.08
N PHE A 17 6.92 -0.36 -17.83
CA PHE A 17 6.41 -1.64 -17.33
C PHE A 17 5.03 -1.89 -17.94
N ALA A 18 4.96 -1.98 -19.25
CA ALA A 18 3.73 -2.26 -19.96
C ALA A 18 3.52 -3.78 -19.94
N GLY A 19 2.65 -4.27 -19.05
CA GLY A 19 1.97 -5.52 -19.23
C GLY A 19 2.32 -6.69 -18.29
N ALA A 20 3.12 -6.52 -17.25
CA ALA A 20 3.26 -7.57 -16.25
C ALA A 20 2.21 -7.38 -15.12
N ASP A 21 1.44 -8.44 -14.82
CA ASP A 21 0.54 -8.45 -13.68
C ASP A 21 1.36 -8.37 -12.38
N VAL A 22 0.92 -7.57 -11.42
CA VAL A 22 1.52 -7.49 -10.09
C VAL A 22 0.68 -8.32 -9.12
N HIS A 23 1.27 -9.39 -8.58
CA HIS A 23 0.61 -10.26 -7.62
C HIS A 23 0.71 -9.70 -6.21
N ILE A 24 -0.37 -9.75 -5.46
CA ILE A 24 -0.45 -9.33 -4.05
C ILE A 24 -1.33 -10.32 -3.26
N ASP A 25 -1.24 -10.26 -1.93
CA ASP A 25 -2.15 -11.04 -1.09
C ASP A 25 -3.60 -10.56 -1.25
N GLU A 26 -4.54 -11.50 -1.20
CA GLU A 26 -5.97 -11.21 -1.22
C GLU A 26 -6.39 -10.32 -0.04
N SER A 27 -5.79 -10.56 1.12
CA SER A 27 -5.90 -9.73 2.31
C SER A 27 -4.51 -9.42 2.85
N ILE A 28 -4.15 -8.14 2.89
CA ILE A 28 -2.85 -7.70 3.40
C ILE A 28 -2.73 -8.09 4.88
N PRO A 29 -1.72 -8.91 5.24
CA PRO A 29 -1.60 -9.42 6.59
C PRO A 29 -1.08 -8.38 7.57
N TYR A 30 -1.42 -8.57 8.85
CA TYR A 30 -0.71 -7.94 9.95
C TYR A 30 0.62 -8.66 10.16
N ARG A 31 1.72 -7.92 10.10
CA ARG A 31 3.07 -8.38 10.49
C ARG A 31 3.32 -7.87 11.90
N ASP A 32 4.09 -8.60 12.69
CA ASP A 32 4.45 -8.19 14.07
C ASP A 32 3.21 -7.93 14.94
N LYS A 33 2.28 -8.90 14.92
CA LYS A 33 0.99 -8.83 15.62
C LYS A 33 1.12 -8.50 17.12
N GLU A 34 2.28 -8.80 17.70
CA GLU A 34 2.61 -8.53 19.09
C GLU A 34 2.73 -7.03 19.38
N GLU A 35 3.06 -6.23 18.35
CA GLU A 35 3.19 -4.77 18.47
C GLU A 35 1.88 -4.02 18.13
N ILE A 36 0.85 -4.76 17.71
CA ILE A 36 -0.46 -4.20 17.35
C ILE A 36 -1.47 -4.58 18.44
N ASP A 37 -2.34 -3.64 18.83
CA ASP A 37 -3.41 -3.92 19.81
C ASP A 37 -4.20 -5.17 19.37
N ASN A 38 -4.27 -6.17 20.27
CA ASN A 38 -4.93 -7.44 20.01
C ASN A 38 -6.40 -7.27 19.58
N ARG A 39 -7.08 -6.22 20.06
CA ARG A 39 -8.45 -5.91 19.64
C ARG A 39 -8.52 -5.52 18.18
N ILE A 40 -7.54 -4.77 17.68
CA ILE A 40 -7.46 -4.42 16.25
C ILE A 40 -7.27 -5.69 15.41
N VAL A 41 -6.32 -6.54 15.81
CA VAL A 41 -6.02 -7.79 15.09
C VAL A 41 -7.22 -8.73 15.07
N SER A 42 -7.97 -8.83 16.18
CA SER A 42 -9.09 -9.77 16.34
C SER A 42 -10.43 -9.24 15.81
N GLU A 43 -10.65 -7.94 15.84
CA GLU A 43 -11.94 -7.35 15.51
C GLU A 43 -11.96 -6.68 14.13
N CYS A 44 -10.85 -6.08 13.68
CA CYS A 44 -10.77 -5.36 12.42
C CYS A 44 -10.27 -6.25 11.27
N LEU A 45 -11.01 -7.31 10.98
CA LEU A 45 -10.63 -8.36 10.03
C LEU A 45 -10.66 -7.93 8.56
N GLU A 46 -11.42 -6.88 8.23
CA GLU A 46 -11.60 -6.41 6.86
C GLU A 46 -10.50 -5.45 6.37
N VAL A 47 -9.68 -4.93 7.28
CA VAL A 47 -8.68 -3.89 6.98
C VAL A 47 -7.76 -4.31 5.84
N GLY A 48 -7.25 -5.54 5.87
CA GLY A 48 -6.33 -6.06 4.86
C GLY A 48 -6.98 -6.26 3.50
N SER A 49 -8.20 -6.81 3.46
CA SER A 49 -8.92 -7.03 2.21
C SER A 49 -9.38 -5.72 1.56
N ILE A 50 -9.81 -4.75 2.36
CA ILE A 50 -10.16 -3.40 1.88
C ILE A 50 -8.94 -2.70 1.27
N MET A 51 -7.76 -2.83 1.90
CA MET A 51 -6.51 -2.27 1.38
C MET A 51 -6.13 -2.90 0.04
N SER A 52 -6.14 -4.22 -0.04
CA SER A 52 -5.83 -4.99 -1.22
C SER A 52 -6.78 -4.66 -2.38
N GLU A 53 -8.08 -4.56 -2.12
CA GLU A 53 -9.07 -4.19 -3.13
C GLU A 53 -8.88 -2.75 -3.63
N SER A 54 -8.69 -1.80 -2.70
CA SER A 54 -8.44 -0.39 -3.06
C SER A 54 -7.15 -0.23 -3.88
N LEU A 55 -6.12 -1.01 -3.57
CA LEU A 55 -4.88 -1.04 -4.34
C LEU A 55 -5.17 -1.50 -5.78
N ARG A 56 -5.86 -2.64 -5.94
CA ARG A 56 -6.24 -3.18 -7.25
C ARG A 56 -7.05 -2.17 -8.09
N GLU A 57 -8.09 -1.58 -7.49
CA GLU A 57 -8.93 -0.59 -8.16
C GLU A 57 -8.16 0.68 -8.58
N SER A 58 -7.26 1.15 -7.71
CA SER A 58 -6.48 2.35 -7.96
C SER A 58 -5.39 2.11 -9.00
N ALA A 59 -4.71 0.97 -8.97
CA ALA A 59 -3.71 0.57 -9.95
C ALA A 59 -4.32 0.43 -11.36
N ALA A 60 -5.52 -0.14 -11.46
CA ALA A 60 -6.24 -0.26 -12.74
C ALA A 60 -6.47 1.09 -13.41
N LYS A 61 -6.71 2.16 -12.65
CA LYS A 61 -6.87 3.53 -13.19
C LYS A 61 -5.58 4.06 -13.83
N SER A 62 -4.43 3.56 -13.40
CA SER A 62 -3.10 3.89 -13.94
C SER A 62 -2.63 2.90 -15.01
N GLY A 63 -3.48 1.94 -15.40
CA GLY A 63 -3.16 0.94 -16.41
C GLY A 63 -2.30 -0.23 -15.90
N VAL A 64 -2.17 -0.39 -14.58
CA VAL A 64 -1.46 -1.50 -13.95
C VAL A 64 -2.48 -2.56 -13.52
N THR A 65 -2.25 -3.81 -13.96
CA THR A 65 -3.07 -4.94 -13.53
C THR A 65 -2.53 -5.50 -12.21
N VAL A 66 -3.37 -5.56 -11.19
CA VAL A 66 -3.05 -6.17 -9.90
C VAL A 66 -3.91 -7.40 -9.70
N VAL A 67 -3.27 -8.54 -9.40
CA VAL A 67 -3.91 -9.82 -9.16
C VAL A 67 -3.80 -10.17 -7.66
N ARG A 68 -4.93 -10.48 -7.04
CA ARG A 68 -5.05 -10.74 -5.60
C ARG A 68 -5.11 -12.24 -5.32
N ASP A 69 -4.04 -12.96 -5.60
CA ASP A 69 -3.98 -14.43 -5.48
C ASP A 69 -2.90 -14.92 -4.50
N GLY A 70 -2.11 -14.02 -3.93
CA GLY A 70 -1.04 -14.34 -2.99
C GLY A 70 0.16 -15.04 -3.62
N LEU A 71 0.25 -15.13 -4.93
CA LEU A 71 1.37 -15.80 -5.59
C LEU A 71 2.62 -14.92 -5.58
N LYS A 72 3.75 -15.51 -5.23
CA LYS A 72 5.06 -14.85 -5.22
C LYS A 72 5.88 -15.30 -6.43
N GLN A 73 5.41 -14.95 -7.62
CA GLN A 73 6.04 -15.29 -8.88
C GLN A 73 6.11 -14.07 -9.80
N ASP A 74 7.05 -14.09 -10.73
CA ASP A 74 7.27 -13.04 -11.71
C ASP A 74 7.39 -11.64 -11.08
N THR A 75 6.32 -10.86 -11.09
CA THR A 75 6.25 -9.56 -10.42
C THR A 75 5.22 -9.62 -9.30
N TYR A 76 5.67 -9.40 -8.06
CA TYR A 76 4.79 -9.38 -6.91
C TYR A 76 5.19 -8.29 -5.90
N ALA A 77 4.24 -7.81 -5.14
CA ALA A 77 4.49 -6.92 -4.02
C ALA A 77 4.19 -7.63 -2.69
N ASP A 78 5.21 -7.77 -1.86
CA ASP A 78 5.08 -8.24 -0.47
C ASP A 78 4.70 -7.05 0.40
N ILE A 79 3.44 -7.03 0.84
CA ILE A 79 2.84 -5.92 1.57
C ILE A 79 2.38 -6.43 2.93
N ALA A 80 2.65 -5.66 3.98
CA ALA A 80 2.20 -6.02 5.32
C ALA A 80 1.89 -4.78 6.17
N ILE A 81 0.86 -4.88 6.99
CA ILE A 81 0.54 -3.89 8.02
C ILE A 81 1.52 -4.10 9.17
N THR A 82 2.39 -3.12 9.39
CA THR A 82 3.45 -3.18 10.40
C THR A 82 3.07 -2.46 11.69
N SER A 83 2.11 -1.54 11.62
CA SER A 83 1.55 -0.86 12.79
C SER A 83 0.11 -0.48 12.53
N ALA A 84 -0.73 -0.64 13.53
CA ALA A 84 -2.08 -0.11 13.57
C ALA A 84 -2.38 0.31 15.00
N MET A 85 -2.82 1.55 15.19
CA MET A 85 -3.09 2.11 16.50
C MET A 85 -4.44 2.80 16.53
N SER A 86 -5.11 2.66 17.69
CA SER A 86 -6.29 3.42 18.05
C SER A 86 -6.15 3.81 19.52
N ALA A 87 -5.63 5.00 19.77
CA ALA A 87 -5.35 5.50 21.11
C ALA A 87 -6.08 6.81 21.37
N GLY A 88 -6.35 7.08 22.63
CA GLY A 88 -6.94 8.34 23.09
C GLY A 88 -8.17 8.13 23.97
N ASN A 89 -8.66 9.25 24.50
CA ASN A 89 -9.88 9.32 25.28
C ASN A 89 -10.68 10.58 24.93
N ALA A 90 -11.83 10.75 25.56
CA ALA A 90 -12.73 11.87 25.29
C ALA A 90 -12.11 13.25 25.57
N PHE A 91 -11.05 13.32 26.39
CA PHE A 91 -10.41 14.59 26.80
C PHE A 91 -9.25 14.99 25.92
N ILE A 92 -8.45 14.03 25.41
CA ILE A 92 -7.25 14.29 24.58
C ILE A 92 -7.45 13.97 23.11
N GLY A 93 -8.67 13.56 22.74
CA GLY A 93 -8.98 13.12 21.39
C GLY A 93 -8.52 11.68 21.10
N HIS A 94 -8.88 11.18 19.94
CA HIS A 94 -8.53 9.84 19.49
C HIS A 94 -7.58 9.93 18.29
N ALA A 95 -6.34 9.47 18.49
CA ALA A 95 -5.39 9.26 17.41
C ALA A 95 -5.56 7.85 16.87
N LYS A 96 -5.72 7.72 15.56
CA LYS A 96 -5.76 6.44 14.84
C LYS A 96 -4.78 6.52 13.69
N GLY A 97 -3.99 5.49 13.53
CA GLY A 97 -2.96 5.48 12.50
C GLY A 97 -2.62 4.07 12.05
N MET A 98 -2.03 3.98 10.89
CA MET A 98 -1.58 2.73 10.31
C MET A 98 -0.30 2.95 9.52
N ALA A 99 0.63 2.00 9.66
CA ALA A 99 1.82 1.91 8.83
C ALA A 99 1.84 0.60 8.07
N VAL A 100 2.28 0.66 6.82
CA VAL A 100 2.35 -0.48 5.91
C VAL A 100 3.71 -0.49 5.24
N SER A 101 4.39 -1.63 5.25
CA SER A 101 5.61 -1.86 4.49
C SER A 101 5.26 -2.57 3.19
N ALA A 102 5.75 -2.07 2.06
CA ALA A 102 5.61 -2.71 0.76
C ALA A 102 6.99 -2.90 0.12
N THR A 103 7.23 -4.10 -0.41
CA THR A 103 8.45 -4.46 -1.12
C THR A 103 8.06 -5.04 -2.47
N LEU A 104 8.54 -4.43 -3.55
CA LEU A 104 8.28 -4.89 -4.92
C LEU A 104 9.41 -5.80 -5.39
N TYR A 105 9.03 -6.94 -5.94
CA TYR A 105 9.92 -7.93 -6.55
C TYR A 105 9.62 -8.10 -8.02
N VAL A 106 10.66 -8.21 -8.83
CA VAL A 106 10.59 -8.55 -10.25
C VAL A 106 11.59 -9.68 -10.50
N ASP A 107 11.12 -10.78 -11.08
CA ASP A 107 11.92 -11.99 -11.33
C ASP A 107 12.66 -12.46 -10.07
N GLY A 108 11.99 -12.43 -8.91
CA GLY A 108 12.52 -12.85 -7.61
C GLY A 108 13.53 -11.88 -6.98
N LYS A 109 13.80 -10.72 -7.60
CA LYS A 109 14.71 -9.70 -7.08
C LYS A 109 13.93 -8.52 -6.51
N GLN A 110 14.30 -8.10 -5.31
CA GLN A 110 13.77 -6.87 -4.74
C GLN A 110 14.24 -5.66 -5.59
N VAL A 111 13.29 -4.93 -6.14
CA VAL A 111 13.57 -3.74 -6.96
C VAL A 111 13.25 -2.43 -6.24
N ASN A 112 12.28 -2.46 -5.31
CA ASN A 112 11.91 -1.28 -4.54
C ASN A 112 11.32 -1.66 -3.18
N LYS A 113 11.45 -0.76 -2.18
CA LYS A 113 10.84 -0.92 -0.85
C LYS A 113 10.42 0.42 -0.31
N LYS A 114 9.23 0.50 0.28
CA LYS A 114 8.70 1.73 0.88
C LYS A 114 7.79 1.43 2.06
N THR A 115 7.79 2.34 3.04
CA THR A 115 6.83 2.36 4.13
C THR A 115 5.85 3.51 3.93
N PHE A 116 4.58 3.22 4.06
CA PHE A 116 3.49 4.17 3.97
C PHE A 116 2.86 4.34 5.34
N THR A 117 2.59 5.56 5.74
CA THR A 117 1.96 5.87 7.03
C THR A 117 0.82 6.85 6.81
N ARG A 118 -0.33 6.56 7.41
CA ARG A 118 -1.47 7.45 7.44
C ARG A 118 -2.01 7.55 8.86
N ASN A 119 -2.18 8.78 9.31
CA ASN A 119 -2.77 9.10 10.60
C ASN A 119 -4.11 9.80 10.39
N SER A 120 -5.10 9.45 11.19
CA SER A 120 -6.38 10.13 11.26
C SER A 120 -6.52 10.73 12.64
N SER A 121 -6.47 12.06 12.75
CA SER A 121 -6.95 12.74 13.92
C SER A 121 -8.48 12.68 13.87
N GLY A 122 -9.11 11.93 14.77
CA GLY A 122 -10.55 11.92 14.90
C GLY A 122 -11.02 13.35 15.18
N GLY A 123 -11.66 14.02 14.21
CA GLY A 123 -12.29 15.32 14.44
C GLY A 123 -13.31 15.25 15.57
N MET A 124 -14.01 16.34 15.85
CA MET A 124 -14.97 16.51 16.96
C MET A 124 -15.97 15.35 17.14
N PHE A 125 -16.24 14.58 16.08
CA PHE A 125 -17.10 13.38 16.10
C PHE A 125 -16.34 12.05 16.01
N GLY A 126 -15.01 12.07 16.03
CA GLY A 126 -14.18 10.85 15.90
C GLY A 126 -14.35 9.87 17.06
N ALA A 127 -14.75 10.35 18.25
CA ALA A 127 -15.02 9.52 19.42
C ALA A 127 -16.19 8.54 19.22
N TYR A 128 -17.12 8.83 18.32
CA TYR A 128 -18.32 8.03 18.08
C TYR A 128 -18.16 6.99 16.96
N LYS A 129 -17.04 7.01 16.25
CA LYS A 129 -16.76 6.02 15.19
C LYS A 129 -15.93 4.88 15.76
N SER A 130 -16.33 3.64 15.44
CA SER A 130 -15.56 2.47 15.83
C SER A 130 -14.13 2.55 15.27
N SER A 131 -13.17 1.96 15.99
CA SER A 131 -11.77 1.90 15.56
C SER A 131 -11.63 1.25 14.19
N CYS A 132 -12.36 0.16 13.94
CA CYS A 132 -12.33 -0.55 12.67
C CYS A 132 -12.86 0.30 11.52
N ALA A 133 -13.94 1.07 11.70
CA ALA A 133 -14.47 1.94 10.65
C ALA A 133 -13.46 3.01 10.20
N VAL A 134 -12.68 3.55 11.13
CA VAL A 134 -11.63 4.53 10.81
C VAL A 134 -10.43 3.83 10.16
N LEU A 135 -10.01 2.67 10.68
CA LEU A 135 -8.91 1.91 10.09
C LEU A 135 -9.25 1.40 8.69
N ASN A 136 -10.50 0.98 8.44
CA ASN A 136 -10.98 0.60 7.11
C ASN A 136 -10.86 1.75 6.11
N ARG A 137 -11.21 2.97 6.53
CA ARG A 137 -11.04 4.16 5.69
C ARG A 137 -9.57 4.47 5.44
N THR A 138 -8.74 4.37 6.46
CA THR A 138 -7.29 4.58 6.38
C THR A 138 -6.64 3.54 5.46
N SER A 139 -7.05 2.26 5.54
CA SER A 139 -6.55 1.20 4.68
C SER A 139 -6.91 1.43 3.21
N LYS A 140 -8.09 1.96 2.93
CA LYS A 140 -8.50 2.33 1.57
C LYS A 140 -7.58 3.41 0.98
N VAL A 141 -7.21 4.42 1.77
CA VAL A 141 -6.26 5.46 1.32
C VAL A 141 -4.87 4.87 1.12
N LEU A 142 -4.39 4.03 2.04
CA LEU A 142 -3.09 3.36 1.91
C LEU A 142 -3.02 2.46 0.68
N GLY A 143 -4.07 1.73 0.35
CA GLY A 143 -4.15 0.95 -0.88
C GLY A 143 -3.97 1.81 -2.13
N SER A 144 -4.61 2.99 -2.16
CA SER A 144 -4.42 3.95 -3.26
C SER A 144 -3.01 4.54 -3.31
N ASP A 145 -2.40 4.83 -2.16
CA ASP A 145 -1.02 5.33 -2.09
C ASP A 145 -0.02 4.30 -2.61
N ILE A 146 -0.20 3.01 -2.26
CA ILE A 146 0.65 1.92 -2.72
C ILE A 146 0.49 1.73 -4.23
N ALA A 147 -0.75 1.83 -4.74
CA ALA A 147 -1.03 1.73 -6.17
C ALA A 147 -0.31 2.79 -7.03
N GLN A 148 -0.07 3.97 -6.48
CA GLN A 148 0.69 5.02 -7.17
C GLN A 148 2.20 4.77 -7.15
N TRP A 149 2.66 3.88 -6.28
CA TRP A 149 4.07 3.58 -6.11
C TRP A 149 4.51 2.38 -6.96
N ILE A 150 3.63 1.41 -7.21
CA ILE A 150 3.89 0.28 -8.09
C ILE A 150 3.61 0.67 -9.55
#